data_0c6aa82fee323e864a24700cb6112676
#
_entry.id   0c6aa82fee323e864a24700cb6112676
#
_cell.length_a   1.000
_cell.length_b   1.000
_cell.length_c   1.000
_cell.angle_alpha   90.00
_cell.angle_beta   90.00
_cell.angle_gamma   90.00
#
_symmetry.space_group_name_H-M   'P 1'
#
loop_
_entity.id
_entity.type
_entity.pdbx_description
1 polymer ?
#
loop_
_entity_poly.entity_id
_entity_poly.type
_entity_poly.pdbx_seq_one_letter_code
_entity_poly.pdbx_strand_id
1 'polypeptide(L)'
;MKKQICILGSTGSIGTQALDVISQHEDLYEVYCLTANTRIELLAEQAHRFHPAAIVVADETKYQDLCRLMDDMPEVKVYAGAQALCDIVEAEPIDMVLTAMVGFSGLEPTIHAIKAKKKICLANKETLVVAGEMICKLAVENHVPILPVDSEHSAIFQSLVGEGDNEIEKILLTCSGGPFRTLPAEKLAQVKAADALRHPTWNMGAKITIDSATLMNKGFEVMEAKWLFGVEADKIQVLVHPQSIVHSAVQFVDGGIKAQLGVPDMRLPIQYAFSYPDRLHLDGKRLNLFERPLEFFEPDVEKFRCLALAYEAINRGGNMPCILNAANEIVNAAFRKDEISYPAMADIIEHTMQTVAFDTTSSLETYLRTDADARAVASERVEKVKK
;
A
#
# COMPACT_ATOMS: atom_id res chain seq x y z
N MET A 1 23.86 11.33 -14.46
CA MET A 1 24.07 10.71 -13.12
C MET A 1 22.93 9.72 -12.91
N LYS A 2 23.20 8.59 -12.26
CA LYS A 2 22.17 7.63 -11.87
C LYS A 2 21.29 8.24 -10.77
N LYS A 3 19.99 7.92 -10.77
CA LYS A 3 19.10 8.35 -9.70
C LYS A 3 19.32 7.48 -8.47
N GLN A 4 19.49 8.11 -7.32
CA GLN A 4 19.72 7.46 -6.03
C GLN A 4 18.38 7.09 -5.36
N ILE A 5 18.18 5.82 -5.09
CA ILE A 5 16.89 5.30 -4.57
C ILE A 5 17.06 4.78 -3.15
N CYS A 6 16.22 5.25 -2.25
CA CYS A 6 16.01 4.66 -0.92
C CYS A 6 14.78 3.75 -0.97
N ILE A 7 14.91 2.50 -0.50
CA ILE A 7 13.80 1.53 -0.45
C ILE A 7 13.45 1.24 1.00
N LEU A 8 12.33 1.80 1.45
CA LEU A 8 11.75 1.48 2.75
C LEU A 8 10.98 0.16 2.66
N GLY A 9 11.52 -0.91 3.27
CA GLY A 9 10.92 -2.25 3.20
C GLY A 9 11.43 -3.10 2.02
N SER A 10 12.73 -3.09 1.74
CA SER A 10 13.36 -3.79 0.61
C SER A 10 13.17 -5.31 0.62
N THR A 11 13.00 -5.90 1.79
CA THR A 11 12.81 -7.36 1.94
C THR A 11 11.36 -7.82 1.76
N GLY A 12 10.42 -6.87 1.56
CA GLY A 12 9.02 -7.15 1.26
C GLY A 12 8.78 -7.49 -0.21
N SER A 13 7.53 -7.86 -0.55
CA SER A 13 7.16 -8.22 -1.93
C SER A 13 7.40 -7.10 -2.93
N ILE A 14 7.10 -5.85 -2.58
CA ILE A 14 7.33 -4.67 -3.44
C ILE A 14 8.82 -4.35 -3.50
N GLY A 15 9.52 -4.36 -2.36
CA GLY A 15 10.95 -4.04 -2.30
C GLY A 15 11.81 -5.00 -3.12
N THR A 16 11.54 -6.31 -3.07
CA THR A 16 12.28 -7.29 -3.88
C THR A 16 12.04 -7.12 -5.38
N GLN A 17 10.80 -6.79 -5.79
CA GLN A 17 10.47 -6.49 -7.18
C GLN A 17 11.06 -5.14 -7.64
N ALA A 18 11.18 -4.15 -6.74
CA ALA A 18 11.87 -2.90 -7.03
C ALA A 18 13.36 -3.12 -7.30
N LEU A 19 14.01 -4.00 -6.53
CA LEU A 19 15.39 -4.37 -6.77
C LEU A 19 15.58 -5.13 -8.10
N ASP A 20 14.60 -5.96 -8.51
CA ASP A 20 14.59 -6.58 -9.83
C ASP A 20 14.50 -5.52 -10.94
N VAL A 21 13.63 -4.53 -10.82
CA VAL A 21 13.54 -3.39 -11.75
C VAL A 21 14.85 -2.62 -11.82
N ILE A 22 15.48 -2.31 -10.69
CA ILE A 22 16.75 -1.60 -10.63
C ILE A 22 17.85 -2.41 -11.34
N SER A 23 17.89 -3.74 -11.13
CA SER A 23 18.89 -4.60 -11.78
C SER A 23 18.72 -4.71 -13.31
N GLN A 24 17.53 -4.41 -13.85
CA GLN A 24 17.31 -4.32 -15.30
C GLN A 24 17.74 -2.97 -15.89
N HIS A 25 18.00 -1.96 -15.04
CA HIS A 25 18.31 -0.58 -15.44
C HIS A 25 19.43 0.01 -14.58
N GLU A 26 20.51 -0.73 -14.40
CA GLU A 26 21.67 -0.31 -13.59
C GLU A 26 22.39 0.93 -14.14
N ASP A 27 22.17 1.28 -15.41
CA ASP A 27 22.65 2.51 -16.03
C ASP A 27 21.90 3.77 -15.58
N LEU A 28 20.65 3.61 -15.10
CA LEU A 28 19.73 4.69 -14.71
C LEU A 28 19.61 4.85 -13.20
N TYR A 29 19.70 3.75 -12.45
CA TYR A 29 19.37 3.69 -11.02
C TYR A 29 20.52 3.14 -10.19
N GLU A 30 20.60 3.60 -8.95
CA GLU A 30 21.52 3.12 -7.93
C GLU A 30 20.80 3.07 -6.58
N VAL A 31 21.06 2.02 -5.80
CA VAL A 31 20.46 1.87 -4.48
C VAL A 31 21.30 2.62 -3.46
N TYR A 32 20.77 3.68 -2.88
CA TYR A 32 21.41 4.41 -1.80
C TYR A 32 21.19 3.78 -0.43
N CYS A 33 19.95 3.36 -0.15
CA CYS A 33 19.61 2.76 1.14
C CYS A 33 18.59 1.63 0.99
N LEU A 34 18.77 0.57 1.78
CA LEU A 34 17.82 -0.52 1.95
C LEU A 34 17.37 -0.63 3.40
N THR A 35 16.09 -0.92 3.62
CA THR A 35 15.60 -1.10 4.98
C THR A 35 14.75 -2.37 5.12
N ALA A 36 14.78 -2.96 6.31
CA ALA A 36 13.92 -4.09 6.67
C ALA A 36 13.39 -3.94 8.11
N ASN A 37 12.34 -4.68 8.47
CA ASN A 37 11.92 -4.74 9.86
C ASN A 37 12.77 -5.74 10.64
N THR A 38 12.65 -7.06 10.33
CA THR A 38 13.31 -8.14 11.09
C THR A 38 14.13 -9.10 10.22
N ARG A 39 13.98 -9.03 8.88
CA ARG A 39 14.59 -9.98 7.93
C ARG A 39 16.02 -9.56 7.58
N ILE A 40 16.92 -9.65 8.55
CA ILE A 40 18.29 -9.15 8.43
C ILE A 40 19.15 -9.96 7.46
N GLU A 41 18.94 -11.27 7.34
CA GLU A 41 19.68 -12.13 6.43
C GLU A 41 19.45 -11.70 4.97
N LEU A 42 18.17 -11.53 4.58
CA LEU A 42 17.85 -11.06 3.24
C LEU A 42 18.30 -9.62 3.01
N LEU A 43 18.24 -8.76 4.04
CA LEU A 43 18.76 -7.39 3.95
C LEU A 43 20.27 -7.37 3.67
N ALA A 44 21.03 -8.23 4.36
CA ALA A 44 22.48 -8.38 4.12
C ALA A 44 22.76 -8.93 2.72
N GLU A 45 22.03 -9.97 2.25
CA GLU A 45 22.16 -10.48 0.88
C GLU A 45 21.89 -9.38 -0.16
N GLN A 46 20.87 -8.56 0.06
CA GLN A 46 20.59 -7.41 -0.81
C GLN A 46 21.71 -6.37 -0.77
N ALA A 47 22.26 -6.08 0.41
CA ALA A 47 23.39 -5.15 0.57
C ALA A 47 24.63 -5.63 -0.17
N HIS A 48 24.98 -6.92 -0.07
CA HIS A 48 26.10 -7.52 -0.83
C HIS A 48 25.90 -7.44 -2.34
N ARG A 49 24.66 -7.50 -2.82
CA ARG A 49 24.37 -7.44 -4.25
C ARG A 49 24.34 -6.01 -4.81
N PHE A 50 23.79 -5.06 -4.07
CA PHE A 50 23.51 -3.71 -4.57
C PHE A 50 24.46 -2.64 -4.02
N HIS A 51 25.32 -2.98 -3.07
CA HIS A 51 26.34 -2.08 -2.48
C HIS A 51 25.77 -0.71 -2.07
N PRO A 52 24.70 -0.65 -1.25
CA PRO A 52 24.12 0.63 -0.83
C PRO A 52 25.09 1.40 0.08
N ALA A 53 24.91 2.72 0.18
CA ALA A 53 25.65 3.52 1.15
C ALA A 53 25.23 3.22 2.60
N ALA A 54 23.99 2.78 2.82
CA ALA A 54 23.46 2.46 4.14
C ALA A 54 22.38 1.39 4.12
N ILE A 55 22.22 0.69 5.24
CA ILE A 55 21.09 -0.19 5.53
C ILE A 55 20.53 0.12 6.90
N VAL A 56 19.20 -0.07 7.06
CA VAL A 56 18.50 0.18 8.32
C VAL A 56 17.63 -1.01 8.70
N VAL A 57 17.75 -1.51 9.92
CA VAL A 57 16.82 -2.47 10.50
C VAL A 57 15.91 -1.76 11.49
N ALA A 58 14.57 -1.87 11.33
CA ALA A 58 13.63 -1.20 12.22
C ALA A 58 13.60 -1.81 13.63
N ASP A 59 13.74 -3.14 13.73
CA ASP A 59 13.86 -3.84 15.01
C ASP A 59 15.29 -3.68 15.58
N GLU A 60 15.44 -2.80 16.57
CA GLU A 60 16.73 -2.52 17.23
C GLU A 60 17.37 -3.76 17.84
N THR A 61 16.58 -4.77 18.23
CA THR A 61 17.11 -6.02 18.80
C THR A 61 17.96 -6.81 17.79
N LYS A 62 17.80 -6.53 16.49
CA LYS A 62 18.53 -7.17 15.39
C LYS A 62 19.80 -6.42 14.97
N TYR A 63 20.08 -5.26 15.55
CA TYR A 63 21.20 -4.40 15.13
C TYR A 63 22.55 -5.12 15.19
N GLN A 64 22.88 -5.75 16.33
CA GLN A 64 24.16 -6.41 16.51
C GLN A 64 24.35 -7.62 15.58
N ASP A 65 23.26 -8.35 15.30
CA ASP A 65 23.31 -9.49 14.39
C ASP A 65 23.50 -9.01 12.94
N LEU A 66 22.82 -7.91 12.55
CA LEU A 66 23.01 -7.30 11.24
C LEU A 66 24.42 -6.78 11.05
N CYS A 67 25.01 -6.11 12.07
CA CYS A 67 26.41 -5.67 12.00
C CYS A 67 27.37 -6.83 11.73
N ARG A 68 27.17 -8.00 12.38
CA ARG A 68 28.00 -9.19 12.12
C ARG A 68 27.87 -9.72 10.69
N LEU A 69 26.66 -9.66 10.13
CA LEU A 69 26.41 -10.07 8.72
C LEU A 69 27.07 -9.12 7.70
N MET A 70 27.45 -7.92 8.15
CA MET A 70 28.06 -6.87 7.32
C MET A 70 29.52 -6.61 7.65
N ASP A 71 30.17 -7.45 8.46
CA ASP A 71 31.58 -7.27 8.87
C ASP A 71 32.56 -7.23 7.68
N ASP A 72 32.23 -7.85 6.56
CA ASP A 72 32.99 -7.86 5.31
C ASP A 72 32.72 -6.67 4.37
N MET A 73 31.75 -5.80 4.71
CA MET A 73 31.37 -4.60 3.95
C MET A 73 31.44 -3.33 4.83
N PRO A 74 32.63 -2.92 5.29
CA PRO A 74 32.77 -1.80 6.24
C PRO A 74 32.39 -0.43 5.65
N GLU A 75 32.28 -0.32 4.32
CA GLU A 75 31.83 0.89 3.63
C GLU A 75 30.30 1.10 3.76
N VAL A 76 29.50 0.05 4.01
CA VAL A 76 28.06 0.13 4.19
C VAL A 76 27.74 0.49 5.63
N LYS A 77 27.08 1.62 5.84
CA LYS A 77 26.66 2.06 7.17
C LYS A 77 25.44 1.30 7.65
N VAL A 78 25.49 0.76 8.86
CA VAL A 78 24.37 0.03 9.48
C VAL A 78 23.72 0.87 10.55
N TYR A 79 22.40 1.04 10.47
CA TYR A 79 21.59 1.78 11.43
C TYR A 79 20.42 0.92 11.92
N ALA A 80 19.80 1.33 13.05
CA ALA A 80 18.63 0.65 13.59
C ALA A 80 17.62 1.61 14.22
N GLY A 81 16.38 1.16 14.30
CA GLY A 81 15.27 1.85 14.97
C GLY A 81 14.41 2.70 14.05
N ALA A 82 13.25 3.08 14.57
CA ALA A 82 12.25 3.88 13.84
C ALA A 82 12.77 5.28 13.48
N GLN A 83 13.53 5.91 14.37
CA GLN A 83 14.12 7.22 14.09
C GLN A 83 15.13 7.16 12.94
N ALA A 84 15.93 6.09 12.86
CA ALA A 84 16.89 5.92 11.78
C ALA A 84 16.21 5.78 10.41
N LEU A 85 14.97 5.24 10.35
CA LEU A 85 14.17 5.22 9.12
C LEU A 85 13.74 6.64 8.69
N CYS A 86 13.44 7.51 9.64
CA CYS A 86 13.10 8.91 9.38
C CYS A 86 14.33 9.71 8.95
N ASP A 87 15.46 9.52 9.63
CA ASP A 87 16.69 10.26 9.37
C ASP A 87 17.32 9.90 8.01
N ILE A 88 17.30 8.61 7.65
CA ILE A 88 17.95 8.16 6.42
C ILE A 88 17.30 8.70 5.15
N VAL A 89 15.98 8.88 5.13
CA VAL A 89 15.28 9.41 3.95
C VAL A 89 15.57 10.88 3.69
N GLU A 90 16.13 11.60 4.67
CA GLU A 90 16.56 12.99 4.54
C GLU A 90 17.95 13.14 3.89
N ALA A 91 18.72 12.04 3.73
CA ALA A 91 20.06 12.08 3.19
C ALA A 91 20.11 12.79 1.82
N GLU A 92 21.02 13.77 1.69
CA GLU A 92 21.12 14.67 0.53
C GLU A 92 21.21 13.95 -0.82
N PRO A 93 21.98 12.84 -0.98
CA PRO A 93 22.11 12.18 -2.28
C PRO A 93 20.85 11.48 -2.78
N ILE A 94 19.85 11.21 -1.92
CA ILE A 94 18.64 10.48 -2.32
C ILE A 94 17.77 11.35 -3.23
N ASP A 95 17.44 10.83 -4.42
CA ASP A 95 16.50 11.46 -5.36
C ASP A 95 15.05 11.01 -5.13
N MET A 96 14.87 9.71 -4.82
CA MET A 96 13.56 9.08 -4.68
C MET A 96 13.50 8.15 -3.48
N VAL A 97 12.34 8.09 -2.84
CA VAL A 97 12.02 7.15 -1.77
C VAL A 97 10.86 6.26 -2.21
N LEU A 98 11.10 4.95 -2.29
CA LEU A 98 10.06 3.95 -2.42
C LEU A 98 9.55 3.58 -1.02
N THR A 99 8.30 3.93 -0.72
CA THR A 99 7.68 3.62 0.57
C THR A 99 6.94 2.27 0.45
N ALA A 100 7.64 1.17 0.71
CA ALA A 100 7.10 -0.20 0.61
C ALA A 100 6.96 -0.89 1.98
N MET A 101 6.82 -0.09 3.04
CA MET A 101 6.49 -0.55 4.38
C MET A 101 5.01 -0.96 4.46
N VAL A 102 4.63 -1.71 5.48
CA VAL A 102 3.25 -2.19 5.67
C VAL A 102 2.60 -1.46 6.84
N GLY A 103 1.36 -1.01 6.65
CA GLY A 103 0.56 -0.41 7.70
C GLY A 103 0.99 1.01 8.09
N PHE A 104 0.64 1.40 9.31
CA PHE A 104 0.85 2.75 9.85
C PHE A 104 2.33 3.21 9.88
N SER A 105 3.27 2.28 10.01
CA SER A 105 4.70 2.57 10.19
C SER A 105 5.37 3.35 9.05
N GLY A 106 4.75 3.40 7.88
CA GLY A 106 5.25 4.18 6.73
C GLY A 106 4.96 5.67 6.80
N LEU A 107 4.10 6.13 7.72
CA LEU A 107 3.62 7.52 7.76
C LEU A 107 4.75 8.51 8.08
N GLU A 108 5.44 8.35 9.21
CA GLU A 108 6.48 9.28 9.65
C GLU A 108 7.67 9.36 8.67
N PRO A 109 8.26 8.24 8.19
CA PRO A 109 9.33 8.31 7.20
C PRO A 109 8.88 8.99 5.89
N THR A 110 7.60 8.84 5.49
CA THR A 110 7.08 9.54 4.30
C THR A 110 6.99 11.05 4.53
N ILE A 111 6.57 11.50 5.73
CA ILE A 111 6.55 12.93 6.10
C ILE A 111 7.97 13.51 6.03
N HIS A 112 8.97 12.81 6.59
CA HIS A 112 10.38 13.23 6.56
C HIS A 112 10.92 13.31 5.13
N ALA A 113 10.63 12.32 4.30
CA ALA A 113 11.03 12.31 2.89
C ALA A 113 10.43 13.49 2.10
N ILE A 114 9.13 13.81 2.32
CA ILE A 114 8.48 14.96 1.68
C ILE A 114 9.12 16.27 2.14
N LYS A 115 9.35 16.46 3.44
CA LYS A 115 10.02 17.66 3.97
C LYS A 115 11.44 17.83 3.43
N ALA A 116 12.15 16.73 3.21
CA ALA A 116 13.47 16.70 2.58
C ALA A 116 13.39 16.81 1.03
N LYS A 117 12.21 17.08 0.47
CA LYS A 117 11.96 17.26 -0.97
C LYS A 117 12.35 16.06 -1.84
N LYS A 118 12.23 14.85 -1.30
CA LYS A 118 12.47 13.62 -2.05
C LYS A 118 11.22 13.22 -2.83
N LYS A 119 11.37 12.79 -4.08
CA LYS A 119 10.27 12.22 -4.88
C LYS A 119 9.74 10.96 -4.21
N ILE A 120 8.44 10.85 -4.01
CA ILE A 120 7.81 9.71 -3.34
C ILE A 120 7.26 8.74 -4.39
N CYS A 121 7.71 7.48 -4.35
CA CYS A 121 7.09 6.36 -5.04
C CYS A 121 6.27 5.59 -4.00
N LEU A 122 4.95 5.83 -3.95
CA LEU A 122 4.09 5.40 -2.86
C LEU A 122 3.53 4.00 -3.11
N ALA A 123 3.98 3.01 -2.33
CA ALA A 123 3.41 1.68 -2.28
C ALA A 123 2.67 1.40 -0.95
N ASN A 124 2.97 2.18 0.09
CA ASN A 124 2.29 2.11 1.39
C ASN A 124 1.00 2.94 1.36
N LYS A 125 -0.10 2.34 0.92
CA LYS A 125 -1.40 3.02 0.83
C LYS A 125 -1.92 3.52 2.17
N GLU A 126 -1.57 2.83 3.26
CA GLU A 126 -2.02 3.19 4.61
C GLU A 126 -1.59 4.61 5.00
N THR A 127 -0.51 5.12 4.45
CA THR A 127 -0.09 6.53 4.62
C THR A 127 -1.19 7.50 4.18
N LEU A 128 -1.82 7.29 3.02
CA LEU A 128 -2.92 8.12 2.53
C LEU A 128 -4.27 7.77 3.17
N VAL A 129 -4.47 6.51 3.55
CA VAL A 129 -5.66 6.10 4.31
C VAL A 129 -5.72 6.86 5.63
N VAL A 130 -4.62 6.84 6.39
CA VAL A 130 -4.57 7.44 7.74
C VAL A 130 -4.55 8.96 7.71
N ALA A 131 -3.72 9.54 6.84
CA ALA A 131 -3.37 10.97 6.89
C ALA A 131 -3.37 11.64 5.51
N GLY A 132 -4.23 11.19 4.58
CA GLY A 132 -4.19 11.60 3.18
C GLY A 132 -4.30 13.10 2.98
N GLU A 133 -5.19 13.79 3.71
CA GLU A 133 -5.31 15.24 3.67
C GLU A 133 -3.99 15.93 4.03
N MET A 134 -3.40 15.54 5.15
CA MET A 134 -2.14 16.10 5.64
C MET A 134 -0.98 15.82 4.68
N ILE A 135 -0.87 14.59 4.17
CA ILE A 135 0.21 14.16 3.28
C ILE A 135 0.12 14.88 1.93
N CYS A 136 -1.06 14.97 1.32
CA CYS A 136 -1.24 15.66 0.05
C CYS A 136 -0.96 17.16 0.19
N LYS A 137 -1.44 17.80 1.25
CA LYS A 137 -1.14 19.20 1.55
C LYS A 137 0.36 19.42 1.72
N LEU A 138 1.03 18.58 2.52
CA LEU A 138 2.48 18.66 2.74
C LEU A 138 3.27 18.48 1.44
N ALA A 139 2.86 17.54 0.58
CA ALA A 139 3.49 17.30 -0.71
C ALA A 139 3.37 18.52 -1.64
N VAL A 140 2.20 19.14 -1.71
CA VAL A 140 1.97 20.38 -2.50
C VAL A 140 2.83 21.54 -1.96
N GLU A 141 2.84 21.77 -0.64
CA GLU A 141 3.62 22.83 0.00
C GLU A 141 5.14 22.69 -0.23
N ASN A 142 5.63 21.46 -0.33
CA ASN A 142 7.04 21.16 -0.57
C ASN A 142 7.38 20.94 -2.07
N HIS A 143 6.39 21.01 -2.96
CA HIS A 143 6.54 20.73 -4.40
C HIS A 143 7.08 19.31 -4.69
N VAL A 144 6.64 18.33 -3.91
CA VAL A 144 7.06 16.93 -4.02
C VAL A 144 5.99 16.13 -4.76
N PRO A 145 6.34 15.47 -5.88
CA PRO A 145 5.42 14.56 -6.54
C PRO A 145 5.28 13.26 -5.75
N ILE A 146 4.03 12.80 -5.59
CA ILE A 146 3.71 11.46 -5.11
C ILE A 146 3.29 10.62 -6.31
N LEU A 147 4.08 9.60 -6.64
CA LEU A 147 3.83 8.70 -7.76
C LEU A 147 3.29 7.37 -7.23
N PRO A 148 2.11 6.93 -7.67
CA PRO A 148 1.51 5.71 -7.18
C PRO A 148 2.25 4.46 -7.69
N VAL A 149 2.48 3.52 -6.79
CA VAL A 149 3.05 2.20 -7.07
C VAL A 149 1.98 1.11 -6.95
N ASP A 150 0.91 1.34 -6.19
CA ASP A 150 -0.23 0.43 -6.20
C ASP A 150 -0.78 0.30 -7.63
N SER A 151 -1.07 -0.94 -8.07
CA SER A 151 -1.32 -1.22 -9.50
C SER A 151 -2.51 -0.46 -10.05
N GLU A 152 -3.58 -0.36 -9.28
CA GLU A 152 -4.80 0.34 -9.65
C GLU A 152 -4.58 1.86 -9.75
N HIS A 153 -3.88 2.44 -8.78
CA HIS A 153 -3.59 3.88 -8.77
C HIS A 153 -2.58 4.26 -9.84
N SER A 154 -1.58 3.40 -10.09
CA SER A 154 -0.68 3.55 -11.24
C SER A 154 -1.46 3.53 -12.57
N ALA A 155 -2.46 2.63 -12.69
CA ALA A 155 -3.30 2.55 -13.89
C ALA A 155 -4.15 3.81 -14.10
N ILE A 156 -4.75 4.35 -13.03
CA ILE A 156 -5.50 5.61 -13.05
C ILE A 156 -4.57 6.75 -13.44
N PHE A 157 -3.42 6.86 -12.79
CA PHE A 157 -2.41 7.88 -13.10
C PHE A 157 -1.98 7.82 -14.58
N GLN A 158 -1.68 6.62 -15.10
CA GLN A 158 -1.33 6.42 -16.51
C GLN A 158 -2.46 6.82 -17.47
N SER A 159 -3.71 6.59 -17.07
CA SER A 159 -4.90 6.95 -17.87
C SER A 159 -5.12 8.47 -17.90
N LEU A 160 -4.64 9.20 -16.89
CA LEU A 160 -4.74 10.66 -16.81
C LEU A 160 -3.58 11.39 -17.52
N VAL A 161 -2.51 10.69 -17.88
CA VAL A 161 -1.40 11.31 -18.60
C VAL A 161 -1.88 11.87 -19.94
N GLY A 162 -1.65 13.17 -20.13
CA GLY A 162 -2.04 13.91 -21.34
C GLY A 162 -3.47 14.45 -21.34
N GLU A 163 -4.26 14.19 -20.28
CA GLU A 163 -5.64 14.68 -20.19
C GLU A 163 -5.74 16.13 -19.65
N GLY A 164 -4.69 16.65 -19.03
CA GLY A 164 -4.70 18.01 -18.46
C GLY A 164 -5.81 18.19 -17.43
N ASP A 165 -6.63 19.23 -17.63
CA ASP A 165 -7.76 19.58 -16.73
C ASP A 165 -9.09 18.95 -17.16
N ASN A 166 -9.08 17.90 -18.00
CA ASN A 166 -10.31 17.21 -18.40
C ASN A 166 -11.03 16.63 -17.19
N GLU A 167 -12.32 16.95 -17.07
CA GLU A 167 -13.11 16.57 -15.90
C GLU A 167 -13.34 15.07 -15.84
N ILE A 168 -13.02 14.50 -14.68
CA ILE A 168 -13.29 13.09 -14.34
C ILE A 168 -14.76 12.96 -13.93
N GLU A 169 -15.54 12.16 -14.66
CA GLU A 169 -16.87 11.78 -14.24
C GLU A 169 -16.81 10.71 -13.16
N LYS A 170 -16.01 9.63 -13.40
CA LYS A 170 -15.80 8.54 -12.45
C LYS A 170 -14.43 7.92 -12.56
N ILE A 171 -13.91 7.45 -11.44
CA ILE A 171 -12.83 6.46 -11.40
C ILE A 171 -13.46 5.07 -11.32
N LEU A 172 -13.06 4.18 -12.23
CA LEU A 172 -13.49 2.79 -12.26
C LEU A 172 -12.38 1.94 -11.65
N LEU A 173 -12.47 1.72 -10.33
CA LEU A 173 -11.45 1.06 -9.53
C LEU A 173 -11.67 -0.46 -9.55
N THR A 174 -10.83 -1.22 -10.25
CA THR A 174 -11.00 -2.67 -10.38
C THR A 174 -10.43 -3.43 -9.19
N CYS A 175 -10.96 -4.62 -8.92
CA CYS A 175 -10.42 -5.60 -7.98
C CYS A 175 -10.65 -7.04 -8.48
N SER A 176 -9.86 -8.00 -8.00
CA SER A 176 -10.09 -9.42 -8.29
C SER A 176 -11.38 -9.97 -7.67
N GLY A 177 -11.89 -9.32 -6.62
CA GLY A 177 -12.99 -9.79 -5.78
C GLY A 177 -12.57 -10.77 -4.69
N GLY A 178 -11.28 -11.09 -4.61
CA GLY A 178 -10.70 -11.97 -3.58
C GLY A 178 -11.12 -13.45 -3.70
N PRO A 179 -10.62 -14.32 -2.80
CA PRO A 179 -10.87 -15.77 -2.86
C PRO A 179 -12.31 -16.15 -2.55
N PHE A 180 -13.08 -15.30 -1.88
CA PHE A 180 -14.46 -15.60 -1.43
C PHE A 180 -15.54 -15.02 -2.34
N ARG A 181 -15.18 -14.44 -3.49
CA ARG A 181 -16.13 -13.81 -4.41
C ARG A 181 -17.35 -14.69 -4.73
N THR A 182 -17.10 -15.96 -5.04
CA THR A 182 -18.14 -16.94 -5.43
C THR A 182 -18.65 -17.80 -4.26
N LEU A 183 -18.07 -17.65 -3.05
CA LEU A 183 -18.49 -18.42 -1.88
C LEU A 183 -19.85 -17.87 -1.37
N PRO A 184 -20.84 -18.71 -1.07
CA PRO A 184 -22.09 -18.26 -0.41
C PRO A 184 -21.81 -17.56 0.93
N ALA A 185 -22.58 -16.50 1.24
CA ALA A 185 -22.36 -15.69 2.45
C ALA A 185 -22.42 -16.50 3.75
N GLU A 186 -23.32 -17.49 3.81
CA GLU A 186 -23.53 -18.37 4.98
C GLU A 186 -22.28 -19.21 5.31
N LYS A 187 -21.41 -19.45 4.32
CA LYS A 187 -20.18 -20.21 4.50
C LYS A 187 -19.01 -19.37 5.02
N LEU A 188 -19.10 -18.05 4.98
CA LEU A 188 -18.04 -17.16 5.43
C LEU A 188 -17.71 -17.33 6.93
N ALA A 189 -18.68 -17.71 7.75
CA ALA A 189 -18.43 -17.97 9.17
C ALA A 189 -17.52 -19.18 9.44
N GLN A 190 -17.32 -20.06 8.47
CA GLN A 190 -16.54 -21.29 8.59
C GLN A 190 -15.14 -21.18 7.98
N VAL A 191 -14.85 -20.10 7.22
CA VAL A 191 -13.53 -19.94 6.58
C VAL A 191 -12.45 -19.64 7.60
N LYS A 192 -11.25 -20.10 7.29
CA LYS A 192 -10.03 -19.91 8.08
C LYS A 192 -9.02 -19.03 7.34
N ALA A 193 -8.01 -18.59 8.06
CA ALA A 193 -6.89 -17.84 7.49
C ALA A 193 -6.28 -18.53 6.26
N ALA A 194 -6.09 -19.85 6.32
CA ALA A 194 -5.52 -20.63 5.22
C ALA A 194 -6.35 -20.59 3.94
N ASP A 195 -7.68 -20.45 4.05
CA ASP A 195 -8.57 -20.31 2.89
C ASP A 195 -8.46 -18.91 2.27
N ALA A 196 -8.39 -17.89 3.13
CA ALA A 196 -8.26 -16.49 2.72
C ALA A 196 -6.89 -16.20 2.08
N LEU A 197 -5.82 -16.88 2.51
CA LEU A 197 -4.47 -16.72 1.98
C LEU A 197 -4.27 -17.31 0.57
N ARG A 198 -5.25 -18.04 0.02
CA ARG A 198 -5.20 -18.58 -1.36
C ARG A 198 -5.76 -17.57 -2.37
N HIS A 199 -5.01 -16.50 -2.62
CA HIS A 199 -5.45 -15.51 -3.60
C HIS A 199 -5.42 -16.09 -5.03
N PRO A 200 -6.48 -15.87 -5.86
CA PRO A 200 -6.59 -16.54 -7.17
C PRO A 200 -5.61 -16.02 -8.22
N THR A 201 -5.12 -14.78 -8.10
CA THR A 201 -4.38 -14.09 -9.17
C THR A 201 -3.00 -13.59 -8.72
N TRP A 202 -2.92 -13.03 -7.51
CA TRP A 202 -1.72 -12.34 -7.00
C TRP A 202 -1.00 -13.16 -5.93
N ASN A 203 0.34 -13.13 -5.97
CA ASN A 203 1.18 -13.60 -4.87
C ASN A 203 1.62 -12.40 -4.02
N MET A 204 0.98 -12.22 -2.88
CA MET A 204 1.11 -11.04 -2.04
C MET A 204 1.49 -11.40 -0.61
N GLY A 205 1.87 -10.39 0.19
CA GLY A 205 2.05 -10.54 1.63
C GLY A 205 0.77 -10.97 2.35
N ALA A 206 0.90 -11.64 3.49
CA ALA A 206 -0.24 -12.20 4.22
C ALA A 206 -1.28 -11.15 4.64
N LYS A 207 -0.85 -9.96 5.09
CA LYS A 207 -1.77 -8.87 5.51
C LYS A 207 -2.68 -8.43 4.37
N ILE A 208 -2.11 -8.06 3.23
CA ILE A 208 -2.87 -7.58 2.07
C ILE A 208 -3.73 -8.68 1.43
N THR A 209 -3.32 -9.95 1.53
CA THR A 209 -4.12 -11.07 1.04
C THR A 209 -5.41 -11.25 1.85
N ILE A 210 -5.35 -11.10 3.18
CA ILE A 210 -6.55 -11.08 4.04
C ILE A 210 -7.41 -9.84 3.75
N ASP A 211 -6.79 -8.67 3.57
CA ASP A 211 -7.53 -7.44 3.21
C ASP A 211 -8.22 -7.56 1.85
N SER A 212 -7.61 -8.28 0.90
CA SER A 212 -8.26 -8.63 -0.38
C SER A 212 -9.45 -9.55 -0.18
N ALA A 213 -9.32 -10.56 0.71
CA ALA A 213 -10.39 -11.52 0.99
C ALA A 213 -11.63 -10.86 1.65
N THR A 214 -11.46 -9.74 2.36
CA THR A 214 -12.52 -8.96 3.00
C THR A 214 -12.99 -7.77 2.16
N LEU A 215 -12.35 -7.48 1.03
CA LEU A 215 -12.43 -6.23 0.27
C LEU A 215 -12.03 -4.96 1.06
N MET A 216 -11.43 -5.09 2.24
CA MET A 216 -10.85 -3.95 2.96
C MET A 216 -9.71 -3.30 2.15
N ASN A 217 -8.89 -4.11 1.46
CA ASN A 217 -7.86 -3.59 0.55
C ASN A 217 -8.48 -2.62 -0.47
N LYS A 218 -9.60 -2.99 -1.07
CA LYS A 218 -10.30 -2.13 -2.02
C LYS A 218 -10.90 -0.89 -1.37
N GLY A 219 -11.37 -1.00 -0.13
CA GLY A 219 -11.78 0.15 0.66
C GLY A 219 -10.64 1.14 0.91
N PHE A 220 -9.45 0.65 1.25
CA PHE A 220 -8.25 1.50 1.38
C PHE A 220 -7.87 2.16 0.06
N GLU A 221 -7.99 1.46 -1.04
CA GLU A 221 -7.71 1.99 -2.37
C GLU A 221 -8.71 3.07 -2.81
N VAL A 222 -9.97 3.00 -2.40
CA VAL A 222 -10.94 4.11 -2.57
C VAL A 222 -10.43 5.38 -1.87
N MET A 223 -9.95 5.24 -0.62
CA MET A 223 -9.39 6.37 0.13
C MET A 223 -8.14 6.93 -0.52
N GLU A 224 -7.24 6.06 -0.96
CA GLU A 224 -6.02 6.44 -1.66
C GLU A 224 -6.33 7.17 -2.96
N ALA A 225 -7.29 6.68 -3.77
CA ALA A 225 -7.70 7.32 -5.02
C ALA A 225 -8.30 8.71 -4.79
N LYS A 226 -9.12 8.89 -3.74
CA LYS A 226 -9.64 10.22 -3.36
C LYS A 226 -8.51 11.22 -3.18
N TRP A 227 -7.50 10.86 -2.43
CA TRP A 227 -6.40 11.76 -2.10
C TRP A 227 -5.43 11.98 -3.27
N LEU A 228 -5.07 10.94 -4.01
CA LEU A 228 -4.13 11.07 -5.13
C LEU A 228 -4.70 11.86 -6.31
N PHE A 229 -5.98 11.69 -6.59
CA PHE A 229 -6.59 12.26 -7.81
C PHE A 229 -7.56 13.40 -7.51
N GLY A 230 -7.77 13.76 -6.25
CA GLY A 230 -8.63 14.88 -5.85
C GLY A 230 -10.10 14.70 -6.22
N VAL A 231 -10.60 13.46 -6.25
CA VAL A 231 -11.99 13.14 -6.55
C VAL A 231 -12.76 12.73 -5.30
N GLU A 232 -14.05 13.06 -5.23
CA GLU A 232 -14.88 12.63 -4.11
C GLU A 232 -15.16 11.13 -4.16
N ALA A 233 -15.38 10.52 -2.98
CA ALA A 233 -15.52 9.07 -2.86
C ALA A 233 -16.72 8.49 -3.62
N ASP A 234 -17.79 9.26 -3.83
CA ASP A 234 -18.95 8.89 -4.61
C ASP A 234 -18.67 8.81 -6.12
N LYS A 235 -17.63 9.47 -6.60
CA LYS A 235 -17.11 9.34 -7.96
C LYS A 235 -16.14 8.15 -8.15
N ILE A 236 -15.85 7.37 -7.10
CA ILE A 236 -14.96 6.21 -7.17
C ILE A 236 -15.81 4.94 -7.10
N GLN A 237 -16.00 4.31 -8.25
CA GLN A 237 -16.81 3.10 -8.39
C GLN A 237 -15.92 1.85 -8.39
N VAL A 238 -16.15 0.95 -7.43
CA VAL A 238 -15.46 -0.35 -7.38
C VAL A 238 -16.08 -1.32 -8.38
N LEU A 239 -15.23 -1.95 -9.20
CA LEU A 239 -15.60 -3.00 -10.15
C LEU A 239 -14.86 -4.30 -9.84
N VAL A 240 -15.58 -5.40 -9.74
CA VAL A 240 -14.97 -6.73 -9.61
C VAL A 240 -14.59 -7.24 -10.99
N HIS A 241 -13.28 -7.40 -11.25
CA HIS A 241 -12.69 -7.89 -12.49
C HIS A 241 -11.76 -9.08 -12.19
N PRO A 242 -12.28 -10.32 -12.18
CA PRO A 242 -11.54 -11.49 -11.70
C PRO A 242 -10.24 -11.78 -12.44
N GLN A 243 -10.16 -11.40 -13.71
CA GLN A 243 -8.99 -11.64 -14.54
C GLN A 243 -7.80 -10.74 -14.19
N SER A 244 -8.05 -9.60 -13.49
CA SER A 244 -7.04 -8.60 -13.11
C SER A 244 -6.15 -8.15 -14.29
N ILE A 245 -6.74 -8.04 -15.49
CA ILE A 245 -6.09 -7.56 -16.71
C ILE A 245 -6.25 -6.05 -16.86
N VAL A 246 -7.47 -5.55 -16.66
CA VAL A 246 -7.74 -4.11 -16.53
C VAL A 246 -7.42 -3.72 -15.10
N HIS A 247 -6.34 -2.93 -14.93
CA HIS A 247 -5.86 -2.56 -13.60
C HIS A 247 -6.61 -1.37 -12.99
N SER A 248 -7.33 -0.61 -13.73
CA SER A 248 -8.36 0.39 -13.44
C SER A 248 -8.55 1.30 -14.64
N ALA A 249 -9.58 2.16 -14.59
CA ALA A 249 -9.91 3.07 -15.67
C ALA A 249 -10.43 4.40 -15.14
N VAL A 250 -10.43 5.42 -16.01
CA VAL A 250 -11.04 6.73 -15.79
C VAL A 250 -12.12 6.94 -16.84
N GLN A 251 -13.31 7.28 -16.41
CA GLN A 251 -14.41 7.72 -17.26
C GLN A 251 -14.49 9.26 -17.21
N PHE A 252 -14.49 9.89 -18.38
CA PHE A 252 -14.59 11.34 -18.52
C PHE A 252 -16.03 11.78 -18.76
N VAL A 253 -16.32 13.06 -18.59
CA VAL A 253 -17.67 13.64 -18.74
C VAL A 253 -18.29 13.48 -20.13
N ASP A 254 -17.49 13.20 -21.16
CA ASP A 254 -17.97 12.88 -22.50
C ASP A 254 -18.37 11.40 -22.68
N GLY A 255 -18.24 10.59 -21.61
CA GLY A 255 -18.48 9.16 -21.59
C GLY A 255 -17.31 8.31 -22.07
N GLY A 256 -16.20 8.92 -22.50
CA GLY A 256 -14.99 8.20 -22.89
C GLY A 256 -14.32 7.52 -21.69
N ILE A 257 -13.82 6.29 -21.90
CA ILE A 257 -13.11 5.53 -20.85
C ILE A 257 -11.69 5.25 -21.29
N LYS A 258 -10.70 5.64 -20.47
CA LYS A 258 -9.29 5.24 -20.63
C LYS A 258 -8.89 4.27 -19.53
N ALA A 259 -8.22 3.20 -19.92
CA ALA A 259 -7.80 2.14 -19.01
C ALA A 259 -6.36 1.71 -19.28
N GLN A 260 -5.65 1.31 -18.24
CA GLN A 260 -4.38 0.62 -18.40
C GLN A 260 -4.60 -0.88 -18.22
N LEU A 261 -4.08 -1.66 -19.17
CA LEU A 261 -4.15 -3.10 -19.20
C LEU A 261 -2.74 -3.70 -19.14
N GLY A 262 -2.61 -4.84 -18.45
CA GLY A 262 -1.35 -5.56 -18.35
C GLY A 262 -1.51 -6.94 -17.73
N VAL A 263 -0.44 -7.72 -17.73
CA VAL A 263 -0.37 -8.90 -16.86
C VAL A 263 -0.24 -8.46 -15.40
N PRO A 264 -0.74 -9.23 -14.43
CA PRO A 264 -0.55 -8.93 -13.01
C PRO A 264 0.93 -9.04 -12.60
N ASP A 265 1.65 -7.92 -12.66
CA ASP A 265 3.08 -7.82 -12.35
C ASP A 265 3.39 -6.44 -11.74
N MET A 266 3.76 -6.43 -10.47
CA MET A 266 4.05 -5.18 -9.75
C MET A 266 5.30 -4.45 -10.24
N ARG A 267 6.18 -5.11 -10.99
CA ARG A 267 7.35 -4.46 -11.59
C ARG A 267 6.96 -3.36 -12.58
N LEU A 268 5.80 -3.50 -13.27
CA LEU A 268 5.32 -2.49 -14.21
C LEU A 268 5.01 -1.16 -13.51
N PRO A 269 4.15 -1.08 -12.48
CA PRO A 269 3.88 0.18 -11.78
C PRO A 269 5.09 0.71 -11.00
N ILE A 270 5.93 -0.18 -10.44
CA ILE A 270 7.19 0.22 -9.79
C ILE A 270 8.09 0.92 -10.79
N GLN A 271 8.36 0.28 -11.94
CA GLN A 271 9.20 0.85 -12.99
C GLN A 271 8.65 2.19 -13.48
N TYR A 272 7.34 2.26 -13.71
CA TYR A 272 6.73 3.50 -14.18
C TYR A 272 6.85 4.65 -13.18
N ALA A 273 6.72 4.37 -11.87
CA ALA A 273 6.96 5.37 -10.83
C ALA A 273 8.42 5.87 -10.81
N PHE A 274 9.40 4.97 -11.05
CA PHE A 274 10.81 5.35 -11.11
C PHE A 274 11.16 6.14 -12.37
N SER A 275 10.59 5.76 -13.52
CA SER A 275 10.97 6.29 -14.83
C SER A 275 10.10 7.46 -15.31
N TYR A 276 8.92 7.70 -14.73
CA TYR A 276 8.00 8.72 -15.20
C TYR A 276 8.70 10.05 -15.55
N PRO A 277 8.43 10.62 -16.73
CA PRO A 277 7.36 10.27 -17.70
C PRO A 277 7.70 9.17 -18.71
N ASP A 278 8.91 8.63 -18.69
CA ASP A 278 9.39 7.68 -19.68
C ASP A 278 8.87 6.25 -19.44
N ARG A 279 8.76 5.47 -20.55
CA ARG A 279 8.48 4.04 -20.49
C ARG A 279 9.73 3.25 -20.86
N LEU A 280 10.26 2.53 -19.90
CA LEU A 280 11.44 1.70 -20.11
C LEU A 280 11.04 0.27 -20.54
N HIS A 281 11.98 -0.46 -21.10
CA HIS A 281 11.79 -1.90 -21.33
C HIS A 281 11.64 -2.62 -19.99
N LEU A 282 10.74 -3.59 -19.93
CA LEU A 282 10.56 -4.47 -18.78
C LEU A 282 10.54 -5.91 -19.28
N ASP A 283 11.42 -6.73 -18.74
CA ASP A 283 11.45 -8.16 -19.03
C ASP A 283 10.24 -8.87 -18.43
N GLY A 284 9.58 -9.71 -19.22
CA GLY A 284 8.46 -10.50 -18.75
C GLY A 284 7.41 -10.81 -19.80
N LYS A 285 6.37 -11.53 -19.36
CA LYS A 285 5.25 -11.92 -20.21
C LYS A 285 4.49 -10.69 -20.69
N ARG A 286 4.09 -10.66 -21.95
CA ARG A 286 3.18 -9.64 -22.51
C ARG A 286 1.75 -10.14 -22.47
N LEU A 287 0.81 -9.20 -22.27
CA LEU A 287 -0.61 -9.50 -22.29
C LEU A 287 -1.04 -9.99 -23.69
N ASN A 288 -1.77 -11.10 -23.70
CA ASN A 288 -2.43 -11.62 -24.89
C ASN A 288 -3.95 -11.52 -24.71
N LEU A 289 -4.59 -10.61 -25.43
CA LEU A 289 -6.02 -10.36 -25.34
C LEU A 289 -6.90 -11.48 -25.94
N PHE A 290 -6.32 -12.44 -26.64
CA PHE A 290 -7.05 -13.58 -27.20
C PHE A 290 -7.25 -14.74 -26.21
N GLU A 291 -6.58 -14.71 -25.02
CA GLU A 291 -6.60 -15.86 -24.09
C GLU A 291 -7.93 -16.01 -23.36
N ARG A 292 -8.61 -14.88 -23.02
CA ARG A 292 -9.86 -14.91 -22.23
C ARG A 292 -10.67 -13.63 -22.37
N PRO A 293 -12.01 -13.69 -22.16
CA PRO A 293 -12.84 -12.48 -22.10
C PRO A 293 -12.52 -11.63 -20.88
N LEU A 294 -12.89 -10.35 -20.93
CA LEU A 294 -12.86 -9.43 -19.80
C LEU A 294 -14.27 -9.34 -19.22
N GLU A 295 -14.41 -9.64 -17.94
CA GLU A 295 -15.69 -9.66 -17.23
C GLU A 295 -15.65 -8.68 -16.08
N PHE A 296 -16.78 -8.00 -15.83
CA PHE A 296 -16.92 -7.02 -14.75
C PHE A 296 -18.23 -7.29 -14.00
N PHE A 297 -18.18 -7.18 -12.67
CA PHE A 297 -19.32 -7.40 -11.78
C PHE A 297 -19.37 -6.29 -10.74
N GLU A 298 -20.55 -6.06 -10.18
CA GLU A 298 -20.71 -5.21 -9.00
C GLU A 298 -20.16 -5.91 -7.75
N PRO A 299 -19.55 -5.18 -6.81
CA PRO A 299 -19.16 -5.74 -5.52
C PRO A 299 -20.38 -5.97 -4.63
N ASP A 300 -20.44 -7.12 -3.97
CA ASP A 300 -21.46 -7.44 -2.97
C ASP A 300 -21.09 -6.80 -1.62
N VAL A 301 -21.55 -5.59 -1.38
CA VAL A 301 -21.22 -4.81 -0.18
C VAL A 301 -21.92 -5.34 1.09
N GLU A 302 -23.02 -6.09 0.97
CA GLU A 302 -23.66 -6.73 2.11
C GLU A 302 -22.83 -7.91 2.61
N LYS A 303 -22.30 -8.69 1.69
CA LYS A 303 -21.40 -9.81 1.97
C LYS A 303 -20.02 -9.34 2.46
N PHE A 304 -19.49 -8.30 1.85
CA PHE A 304 -18.16 -7.74 2.14
C PHE A 304 -18.26 -6.41 2.90
N ARG A 305 -18.78 -6.47 4.13
CA ARG A 305 -19.05 -5.32 4.99
C ARG A 305 -17.83 -4.39 5.20
N CYS A 306 -16.61 -4.93 5.12
CA CYS A 306 -15.40 -4.12 5.25
C CYS A 306 -15.30 -3.03 4.16
N LEU A 307 -15.77 -3.30 2.94
CA LEU A 307 -15.85 -2.29 1.88
C LEU A 307 -16.87 -1.19 2.23
N ALA A 308 -18.04 -1.55 2.76
CA ALA A 308 -19.05 -0.58 3.19
C ALA A 308 -18.54 0.30 4.34
N LEU A 309 -17.85 -0.28 5.34
CA LEU A 309 -17.23 0.44 6.45
C LEU A 309 -16.14 1.41 5.95
N ALA A 310 -15.39 1.04 4.91
CA ALA A 310 -14.41 1.93 4.33
C ALA A 310 -15.06 3.15 3.66
N TYR A 311 -16.14 2.96 2.90
CA TYR A 311 -16.91 4.10 2.36
C TYR A 311 -17.52 4.96 3.48
N GLU A 312 -18.03 4.36 4.55
CA GLU A 312 -18.50 5.13 5.71
C GLU A 312 -17.36 5.96 6.30
N ALA A 313 -16.20 5.36 6.52
CA ALA A 313 -15.05 6.04 7.12
C ALA A 313 -14.59 7.24 6.30
N ILE A 314 -14.42 7.08 4.97
CA ILE A 314 -13.95 8.19 4.12
C ILE A 314 -14.99 9.30 3.98
N ASN A 315 -16.28 8.96 3.98
CA ASN A 315 -17.35 9.96 3.92
C ASN A 315 -17.49 10.75 5.23
N ARG A 316 -17.24 10.11 6.39
CA ARG A 316 -17.19 10.80 7.68
C ARG A 316 -15.96 11.70 7.80
N GLY A 317 -14.85 11.34 7.18
CA GLY A 317 -13.61 12.11 7.21
C GLY A 317 -12.94 12.16 8.58
N GLY A 318 -12.18 13.23 8.84
CA GLY A 318 -11.43 13.40 10.09
C GLY A 318 -10.49 12.22 10.36
N ASN A 319 -10.48 11.73 11.59
CA ASN A 319 -9.68 10.60 12.02
C ASN A 319 -10.35 9.22 11.76
N MET A 320 -11.54 9.17 11.16
CA MET A 320 -12.28 7.91 10.99
C MET A 320 -11.54 6.88 10.11
N PRO A 321 -10.88 7.25 8.98
CA PRO A 321 -10.06 6.32 8.22
C PRO A 321 -8.85 5.77 9.02
N CYS A 322 -8.25 6.58 9.91
CA CYS A 322 -7.20 6.14 10.82
C CYS A 322 -7.71 5.08 11.80
N ILE A 323 -8.90 5.31 12.40
CA ILE A 323 -9.56 4.35 13.30
C ILE A 323 -9.81 3.03 12.57
N LEU A 324 -10.37 3.07 11.36
CA LEU A 324 -10.64 1.90 10.54
C LEU A 324 -9.35 1.13 10.24
N ASN A 325 -8.28 1.82 9.83
CA ASN A 325 -7.00 1.17 9.54
C ASN A 325 -6.41 0.47 10.77
N ALA A 326 -6.35 1.17 11.91
CA ALA A 326 -5.81 0.62 13.15
C ALA A 326 -6.59 -0.62 13.61
N ALA A 327 -7.93 -0.55 13.58
CA ALA A 327 -8.80 -1.67 13.90
C ALA A 327 -8.57 -2.85 12.92
N ASN A 328 -8.46 -2.56 11.61
CA ASN A 328 -8.21 -3.58 10.61
C ASN A 328 -6.87 -4.29 10.80
N GLU A 329 -5.80 -3.58 11.15
CA GLU A 329 -4.51 -4.21 11.42
C GLU A 329 -4.59 -5.22 12.58
N ILE A 330 -5.33 -4.89 13.65
CA ILE A 330 -5.53 -5.76 14.81
C ILE A 330 -6.35 -7.01 14.43
N VAL A 331 -7.51 -6.82 13.77
CA VAL A 331 -8.36 -7.97 13.42
C VAL A 331 -7.74 -8.85 12.34
N ASN A 332 -7.00 -8.26 11.39
CA ASN A 332 -6.24 -9.00 10.39
C ASN A 332 -5.18 -9.89 11.05
N ALA A 333 -4.43 -9.36 12.02
CA ALA A 333 -3.44 -10.13 12.77
C ALA A 333 -4.07 -11.28 13.58
N ALA A 334 -5.22 -11.03 14.23
CA ALA A 334 -5.96 -12.03 14.99
C ALA A 334 -6.56 -13.11 14.08
N PHE A 335 -7.15 -12.72 12.94
CA PHE A 335 -7.71 -13.68 11.98
C PHE A 335 -6.63 -14.57 11.36
N ARG A 336 -5.45 -14.04 11.04
CA ARG A 336 -4.32 -14.83 10.53
C ARG A 336 -3.84 -15.91 11.50
N LYS A 337 -4.14 -15.77 12.78
CA LYS A 337 -3.87 -16.76 13.82
C LYS A 337 -5.08 -17.67 14.11
N ASP A 338 -6.17 -17.52 13.35
CA ASP A 338 -7.46 -18.19 13.60
C ASP A 338 -8.06 -17.90 15.00
N GLU A 339 -7.68 -16.78 15.63
CA GLU A 339 -8.16 -16.37 16.96
C GLU A 339 -9.61 -15.84 16.92
N ILE A 340 -10.02 -15.26 15.79
CA ILE A 340 -11.37 -14.76 15.55
C ILE A 340 -11.97 -15.36 14.27
N SER A 341 -13.29 -15.27 14.09
CA SER A 341 -13.95 -15.67 12.85
C SER A 341 -13.91 -14.58 11.80
N TYR A 342 -14.11 -14.93 10.52
CA TYR A 342 -14.15 -13.96 9.42
C TYR A 342 -15.22 -12.86 9.64
N PRO A 343 -16.49 -13.15 10.00
CA PRO A 343 -17.49 -12.10 10.27
C PRO A 343 -17.11 -11.19 11.43
N ALA A 344 -16.43 -11.73 12.45
CA ALA A 344 -16.02 -10.94 13.61
C ALA A 344 -15.04 -9.81 13.24
N MET A 345 -14.31 -9.92 12.11
CA MET A 345 -13.42 -8.84 11.65
C MET A 345 -14.22 -7.54 11.43
N ALA A 346 -15.27 -7.59 10.63
CA ALA A 346 -16.12 -6.42 10.36
C ALA A 346 -16.83 -5.91 11.63
N ASP A 347 -17.31 -6.81 12.49
CA ASP A 347 -17.98 -6.45 13.74
C ASP A 347 -17.07 -5.68 14.70
N ILE A 348 -15.79 -6.10 14.80
CA ILE A 348 -14.79 -5.44 15.67
C ILE A 348 -14.40 -4.08 15.08
N ILE A 349 -14.20 -3.99 13.76
CA ILE A 349 -13.88 -2.72 13.08
C ILE A 349 -15.01 -1.72 13.32
N GLU A 350 -16.27 -2.10 13.06
CA GLU A 350 -17.44 -1.25 13.25
C GLU A 350 -17.58 -0.79 14.71
N HIS A 351 -17.42 -1.71 15.66
CA HIS A 351 -17.42 -1.37 17.09
C HIS A 351 -16.34 -0.34 17.44
N THR A 352 -15.14 -0.50 16.89
CA THR A 352 -14.02 0.44 17.14
C THR A 352 -14.32 1.82 16.56
N MET A 353 -14.87 1.88 15.32
CA MET A 353 -15.30 3.13 14.69
C MET A 353 -16.40 3.87 15.47
N GLN A 354 -17.25 3.13 16.20
CA GLN A 354 -18.30 3.69 17.04
C GLN A 354 -17.82 4.13 18.43
N THR A 355 -16.71 3.53 18.92
CA THR A 355 -16.23 3.70 20.29
C THR A 355 -15.16 4.79 20.43
N VAL A 356 -14.22 4.84 19.47
CA VAL A 356 -13.12 5.83 19.51
C VAL A 356 -13.64 7.23 19.22
N ALA A 357 -13.14 8.20 19.96
CA ALA A 357 -13.56 9.60 19.82
C ALA A 357 -13.26 10.14 18.41
N PHE A 358 -14.29 10.73 17.79
CA PHE A 358 -14.16 11.37 16.47
C PHE A 358 -13.46 12.74 16.62
N ASP A 359 -12.46 12.99 15.78
CA ASP A 359 -11.68 14.22 15.76
C ASP A 359 -11.45 14.65 14.30
N THR A 360 -11.69 15.90 13.99
CA THR A 360 -11.49 16.46 12.66
C THR A 360 -10.12 17.12 12.47
N THR A 361 -9.28 17.13 13.51
CA THR A 361 -7.97 17.78 13.46
C THR A 361 -7.00 16.94 12.62
N SER A 362 -6.56 17.52 11.51
CA SER A 362 -5.58 16.90 10.61
C SER A 362 -4.15 17.21 11.06
N SER A 363 -3.63 16.43 12.03
CA SER A 363 -2.26 16.56 12.54
C SER A 363 -1.64 15.19 12.85
N LEU A 364 -0.32 15.10 12.77
CA LEU A 364 0.41 13.86 13.09
C LEU A 364 0.10 13.40 14.53
N GLU A 365 0.07 14.32 15.49
CA GLU A 365 -0.24 14.00 16.90
C GLU A 365 -1.63 13.39 17.05
N THR A 366 -2.64 13.94 16.36
CA THR A 366 -4.00 13.39 16.33
C THR A 366 -4.01 11.99 15.76
N TYR A 367 -3.31 11.74 14.65
CA TYR A 367 -3.28 10.40 14.04
C TYR A 367 -2.54 9.39 14.90
N LEU A 368 -1.41 9.75 15.52
CA LEU A 368 -0.67 8.87 16.45
C LEU A 368 -1.53 8.47 17.65
N ARG A 369 -2.20 9.45 18.28
CA ARG A 369 -3.13 9.19 19.39
C ARG A 369 -4.29 8.32 18.94
N THR A 370 -4.92 8.64 17.82
CA THR A 370 -6.07 7.90 17.28
C THR A 370 -5.70 6.44 16.97
N ASP A 371 -4.54 6.20 16.35
CA ASP A 371 -4.06 4.85 16.06
C ASP A 371 -3.87 4.05 17.36
N ALA A 372 -3.26 4.64 18.39
CA ALA A 372 -3.06 3.99 19.67
C ALA A 372 -4.39 3.64 20.37
N ASP A 373 -5.34 4.60 20.43
CA ASP A 373 -6.65 4.41 21.03
C ASP A 373 -7.47 3.34 20.31
N ALA A 374 -7.47 3.39 18.96
CA ALA A 374 -8.20 2.42 18.13
C ALA A 374 -7.62 1.01 18.26
N ARG A 375 -6.29 0.85 18.30
CA ARG A 375 -5.63 -0.43 18.57
C ARG A 375 -6.01 -0.98 19.94
N ALA A 376 -6.06 -0.15 20.97
CA ALA A 376 -6.45 -0.58 22.31
C ALA A 376 -7.90 -1.11 22.34
N VAL A 377 -8.85 -0.35 21.77
CA VAL A 377 -10.27 -0.76 21.68
C VAL A 377 -10.44 -2.04 20.88
N ALA A 378 -9.81 -2.12 19.70
CA ALA A 378 -9.90 -3.31 18.85
C ALA A 378 -9.28 -4.54 19.54
N SER A 379 -8.14 -4.40 20.21
CA SER A 379 -7.48 -5.48 20.94
C SER A 379 -8.33 -5.98 22.11
N GLU A 380 -8.91 -5.08 22.90
CA GLU A 380 -9.84 -5.46 23.95
C GLU A 380 -11.05 -6.24 23.41
N ARG A 381 -11.58 -5.82 22.25
CA ARG A 381 -12.71 -6.49 21.62
C ARG A 381 -12.32 -7.87 21.07
N VAL A 382 -11.13 -8.00 20.48
CA VAL A 382 -10.56 -9.30 20.04
C VAL A 382 -10.51 -10.28 21.22
N GLU A 383 -9.95 -9.87 22.36
CA GLU A 383 -9.84 -10.75 23.54
C GLU A 383 -11.21 -11.21 24.08
N LYS A 384 -12.27 -10.38 23.93
CA LYS A 384 -13.64 -10.75 24.34
C LYS A 384 -14.33 -11.76 23.41
N VAL A 385 -13.91 -11.85 22.14
CA VAL A 385 -14.51 -12.75 21.14
C VAL A 385 -13.58 -13.88 20.69
N LYS A 386 -12.39 -13.92 21.25
CA LYS A 386 -11.36 -14.93 20.98
C LYS A 386 -11.91 -16.33 21.25
N LYS A 387 -11.60 -17.27 20.35
CA LYS A 387 -12.06 -18.66 20.39
C LYS A 387 -11.25 -19.49 21.37
#